data_7785be84feefc028acfc7e1a02a43726
#
_entry.id   7785be84feefc028acfc7e1a02a43726
#
_cell.length_a   1.000
_cell.length_b   1.000
_cell.length_c   1.000
_cell.angle_alpha   90.00
_cell.angle_beta   90.00
_cell.angle_gamma   90.00
#
_symmetry.space_group_name_H-M   'P 1'
#
loop_
_entity.id
_entity.type
_entity.pdbx_description
1 polymer ?
#
loop_
_entity_poly.entity_id
_entity_poly.type
_entity_poly.pdbx_seq_one_letter_code
_entity_poly.pdbx_strand_id
1 'polypeptide(L)'
;MEGRPLEDVELARLARDGDVQAYGELVERYREVAFRTAWLITRSSAEAEDAAQEAFVKAFYALDRFRAGEAFRPWVLRIVSNEAKNRRRSVGRRERLKVRLARDRGPGDAAPSPEAAALGREEREALLGAVERLSEPERLVVTYRYLLELSEAETARALAIRPGTVKSRLSRALGRLRDQLEVSGDG
;
A
#
# COMPACT_ATOMS: atom_id res chain seq x y z
N MET A 1 -26.87 -4.72 -24.64
CA MET A 1 -27.16 -5.10 -23.22
C MET A 1 -25.81 -5.12 -22.53
N GLU A 2 -25.46 -4.03 -21.83
CA GLU A 2 -24.26 -4.00 -20.98
C GLU A 2 -24.53 -4.89 -19.77
N GLY A 3 -23.80 -6.01 -19.69
CA GLY A 3 -23.87 -6.93 -18.58
C GLY A 3 -23.45 -6.22 -17.29
N ARG A 4 -24.15 -6.48 -16.18
CA ARG A 4 -23.74 -6.02 -14.85
C ARG A 4 -22.28 -6.43 -14.61
N PRO A 5 -21.40 -5.51 -14.13
CA PRO A 5 -20.01 -5.87 -13.82
C PRO A 5 -19.98 -7.05 -12.83
N LEU A 6 -19.15 -8.06 -13.14
CA LEU A 6 -18.99 -9.22 -12.28
C LEU A 6 -18.38 -8.82 -10.94
N GLU A 7 -18.84 -9.46 -9.88
CA GLU A 7 -18.27 -9.27 -8.54
C GLU A 7 -16.87 -9.91 -8.45
N ASP A 8 -16.00 -9.38 -7.61
CA ASP A 8 -14.62 -9.88 -7.44
C ASP A 8 -14.54 -11.38 -7.18
N VAL A 9 -15.47 -11.91 -6.40
CA VAL A 9 -15.52 -13.34 -6.06
C VAL A 9 -15.78 -14.18 -7.30
N GLU A 10 -16.63 -13.71 -8.20
CA GLU A 10 -16.97 -14.40 -9.44
C GLU A 10 -15.81 -14.30 -10.44
N LEU A 11 -15.20 -13.13 -10.59
CA LEU A 11 -13.99 -12.94 -11.40
C LEU A 11 -12.85 -13.83 -10.92
N ALA A 12 -12.63 -13.88 -9.60
CA ALA A 12 -11.59 -14.72 -9.03
C ALA A 12 -11.84 -16.22 -9.24
N ARG A 13 -13.12 -16.65 -9.23
CA ARG A 13 -13.50 -18.02 -9.55
C ARG A 13 -13.22 -18.34 -11.02
N LEU A 14 -13.68 -17.49 -11.95
CA LEU A 14 -13.45 -17.67 -13.39
C LEU A 14 -11.96 -17.68 -13.71
N ALA A 15 -11.20 -16.75 -13.12
CA ALA A 15 -9.75 -16.68 -13.28
C ALA A 15 -9.04 -17.94 -12.79
N ARG A 16 -9.47 -18.51 -11.66
CA ARG A 16 -8.96 -19.78 -11.16
C ARG A 16 -9.28 -20.95 -12.08
N ASP A 17 -10.45 -20.91 -12.72
CA ASP A 17 -10.88 -21.93 -13.69
C ASP A 17 -10.21 -21.74 -15.07
N GLY A 18 -9.27 -20.78 -15.21
CA GLY A 18 -8.44 -20.55 -16.38
C GLY A 18 -8.87 -19.37 -17.27
N ASP A 19 -9.87 -18.60 -16.87
CA ASP A 19 -10.29 -17.40 -17.59
C ASP A 19 -9.30 -16.24 -17.36
N VAL A 20 -8.41 -16.04 -18.34
CA VAL A 20 -7.39 -14.98 -18.30
C VAL A 20 -8.03 -13.57 -18.39
N GLN A 21 -9.18 -13.43 -19.05
CA GLN A 21 -9.86 -12.15 -19.17
C GLN A 21 -10.46 -11.73 -17.83
N ALA A 22 -11.06 -12.65 -17.08
CA ALA A 22 -11.55 -12.41 -15.73
C ALA A 22 -10.41 -11.98 -14.78
N TYR A 23 -9.22 -12.59 -14.93
CA TYR A 23 -8.05 -12.13 -14.18
C TYR A 23 -7.59 -10.74 -14.61
N GLY A 24 -7.56 -10.45 -15.90
CA GLY A 24 -7.25 -9.13 -16.44
C GLY A 24 -8.14 -8.03 -15.88
N GLU A 25 -9.44 -8.29 -15.74
CA GLU A 25 -10.38 -7.36 -15.11
C GLU A 25 -10.06 -7.11 -13.63
N LEU A 26 -9.70 -8.13 -12.88
CA LEU A 26 -9.24 -7.96 -11.50
C LEU A 26 -7.95 -7.12 -11.42
N VAL A 27 -7.00 -7.33 -12.32
CA VAL A 27 -5.77 -6.54 -12.39
C VAL A 27 -6.10 -5.07 -12.65
N GLU A 28 -6.91 -4.76 -13.66
CA GLU A 28 -7.33 -3.39 -13.97
C GLU A 28 -8.05 -2.71 -12.81
N ARG A 29 -8.93 -3.42 -12.11
CA ARG A 29 -9.67 -2.92 -10.95
C ARG A 29 -8.78 -2.56 -9.77
N TYR A 30 -7.69 -3.30 -9.58
CA TYR A 30 -6.83 -3.18 -8.41
C TYR A 30 -5.43 -2.60 -8.67
N ARG A 31 -5.02 -2.34 -9.92
CA ARG A 31 -3.67 -1.87 -10.25
C ARG A 31 -3.29 -0.57 -9.54
N GLU A 32 -4.21 0.39 -9.51
CA GLU A 32 -3.93 1.70 -8.91
C GLU A 32 -3.75 1.60 -7.39
N VAL A 33 -4.64 0.88 -6.71
CA VAL A 33 -4.53 0.68 -5.27
C VAL A 33 -3.33 -0.19 -4.90
N ALA A 34 -2.96 -1.14 -5.75
CA ALA A 34 -1.75 -1.95 -5.59
C ALA A 34 -0.48 -1.08 -5.71
N PHE A 35 -0.40 -0.24 -6.75
CA PHE A 35 0.69 0.71 -6.91
C PHE A 35 0.81 1.66 -5.71
N ARG A 36 -0.28 2.32 -5.30
CA ARG A 36 -0.31 3.21 -4.13
C ARG A 36 0.16 2.51 -2.86
N THR A 37 -0.29 1.27 -2.66
CA THR A 37 0.12 0.44 -1.52
C THR A 37 1.62 0.15 -1.53
N ALA A 38 2.14 -0.25 -2.68
CA ALA A 38 3.56 -0.53 -2.86
C ALA A 38 4.40 0.74 -2.67
N TRP A 39 3.97 1.87 -3.22
CA TRP A 39 4.65 3.15 -3.10
C TRP A 39 4.78 3.62 -1.64
N LEU A 40 3.73 3.46 -0.84
CA LEU A 40 3.77 3.79 0.60
C LEU A 40 4.85 3.03 1.37
N ILE A 41 5.23 1.86 0.88
CA ILE A 41 6.23 0.99 1.50
C ILE A 41 7.62 1.26 0.92
N THR A 42 7.73 1.32 -0.40
CA THR A 42 9.02 1.43 -1.12
C THR A 42 9.56 2.85 -1.16
N ARG A 43 8.66 3.86 -1.22
CA ARG A 43 8.99 5.29 -1.42
C ARG A 43 9.73 5.55 -2.74
N SER A 44 9.58 4.69 -3.71
CA SER A 44 10.14 4.80 -5.05
C SER A 44 9.09 4.36 -6.06
N SER A 45 8.82 5.19 -7.08
CA SER A 45 7.83 4.88 -8.12
C SER A 45 8.21 3.62 -8.88
N ALA A 46 9.46 3.51 -9.31
CA ALA A 46 9.96 2.34 -10.03
C ALA A 46 9.85 1.05 -9.21
N GLU A 47 10.28 1.08 -7.95
CA GLU A 47 10.18 -0.09 -7.07
C GLU A 47 8.73 -0.44 -6.71
N ALA A 48 7.83 0.56 -6.67
CA ALA A 48 6.41 0.35 -6.42
C ALA A 48 5.72 -0.32 -7.61
N GLU A 49 6.02 0.14 -8.82
CA GLU A 49 5.50 -0.43 -10.05
C GLU A 49 5.91 -1.90 -10.20
N ASP A 50 7.21 -2.16 -10.06
CA ASP A 50 7.75 -3.51 -10.09
C ASP A 50 7.14 -4.41 -9.00
N ALA A 51 6.97 -3.90 -7.77
CA ALA A 51 6.37 -4.67 -6.69
C ALA A 51 4.90 -4.98 -6.95
N ALA A 52 4.14 -4.04 -7.54
CA ALA A 52 2.74 -4.25 -7.89
C ALA A 52 2.60 -5.28 -9.02
N GLN A 53 3.42 -5.17 -10.06
CA GLN A 53 3.43 -6.14 -11.19
C GLN A 53 3.78 -7.55 -10.69
N GLU A 54 4.87 -7.70 -9.94
CA GLU A 54 5.27 -8.98 -9.38
C GLU A 54 4.21 -9.57 -8.45
N ALA A 55 3.53 -8.71 -7.69
CA ALA A 55 2.43 -9.15 -6.83
C ALA A 55 1.26 -9.72 -7.61
N PHE A 56 0.87 -9.12 -8.74
CA PHE A 56 -0.18 -9.68 -9.60
C PHE A 56 0.24 -10.99 -10.24
N VAL A 57 1.50 -11.11 -10.69
CA VAL A 57 2.02 -12.39 -11.20
C VAL A 57 1.92 -13.48 -10.12
N LYS A 58 2.35 -13.18 -8.90
CA LYS A 58 2.24 -14.12 -7.76
C LYS A 58 0.80 -14.41 -7.35
N ALA A 59 -0.07 -13.42 -7.43
CA ALA A 59 -1.50 -13.59 -7.18
C ALA A 59 -2.11 -14.56 -8.19
N PHE A 60 -1.78 -14.44 -9.46
CA PHE A 60 -2.24 -15.36 -10.50
C PHE A 60 -1.88 -16.81 -10.18
N TYR A 61 -0.62 -17.09 -9.88
CA TYR A 61 -0.17 -18.43 -9.50
C TYR A 61 -0.68 -18.91 -8.14
N ALA A 62 -1.22 -18.02 -7.33
CA ALA A 62 -1.77 -18.34 -6.01
C ALA A 62 -3.30 -18.40 -5.98
N LEU A 63 -3.99 -18.24 -7.13
CA LEU A 63 -5.46 -18.26 -7.22
C LEU A 63 -6.07 -19.55 -6.66
N ASP A 64 -5.42 -20.70 -6.82
CA ASP A 64 -5.87 -21.97 -6.24
C ASP A 64 -5.95 -21.93 -4.71
N ARG A 65 -5.19 -21.04 -4.07
CA ARG A 65 -5.17 -20.85 -2.62
C ARG A 65 -6.14 -19.78 -2.15
N PHE A 66 -6.74 -19.05 -3.10
CA PHE A 66 -7.76 -18.06 -2.79
C PHE A 66 -9.05 -18.77 -2.41
N ARG A 67 -9.51 -18.58 -1.17
CA ARG A 67 -10.68 -19.27 -0.65
C ARG A 67 -11.96 -18.64 -1.15
N ALA A 68 -12.91 -19.46 -1.56
CA ALA A 68 -14.25 -19.01 -1.89
C ALA A 68 -14.87 -18.25 -0.69
N GLY A 69 -15.43 -17.07 -0.95
CA GLY A 69 -16.02 -16.22 0.07
C GLY A 69 -15.05 -15.24 0.78
N GLU A 70 -13.75 -15.32 0.51
CA GLU A 70 -12.82 -14.26 0.94
C GLU A 70 -12.91 -13.06 0.00
N ALA A 71 -12.74 -11.84 0.54
CA ALA A 71 -12.65 -10.63 -0.28
C ALA A 71 -11.29 -10.63 -1.03
N PHE A 72 -11.33 -10.46 -2.36
CA PHE A 72 -10.13 -10.44 -3.20
C PHE A 72 -9.19 -9.28 -2.85
N ARG A 73 -9.75 -8.10 -2.61
CA ARG A 73 -9.00 -6.88 -2.31
C ARG A 73 -7.99 -7.03 -1.15
N PRO A 74 -8.37 -7.41 0.08
CA PRO A 74 -7.40 -7.57 1.16
C PRO A 74 -6.41 -8.71 0.90
N TRP A 75 -6.79 -9.74 0.15
CA TRP A 75 -5.92 -10.83 -0.21
C TRP A 75 -4.81 -10.38 -1.18
N VAL A 76 -5.14 -9.69 -2.28
CA VAL A 76 -4.15 -9.18 -3.23
C VAL A 76 -3.27 -8.11 -2.59
N LEU A 77 -3.82 -7.21 -1.77
CA LEU A 77 -3.05 -6.18 -1.06
C LEU A 77 -2.06 -6.77 -0.05
N ARG A 78 -2.34 -7.93 0.51
CA ARG A 78 -1.37 -8.68 1.31
C ARG A 78 -0.16 -9.12 0.48
N ILE A 79 -0.38 -9.61 -0.73
CA ILE A 79 0.69 -10.02 -1.65
C ILE A 79 1.52 -8.80 -2.04
N VAL A 80 0.87 -7.70 -2.45
CA VAL A 80 1.52 -6.42 -2.78
C VAL A 80 2.38 -5.91 -1.62
N SER A 81 1.84 -5.90 -0.40
CA SER A 81 2.60 -5.44 0.79
C SER A 81 3.84 -6.29 1.05
N ASN A 82 3.74 -7.60 0.84
CA ASN A 82 4.87 -8.50 1.02
C ASN A 82 5.95 -8.24 -0.02
N GLU A 83 5.57 -8.08 -1.30
CA GLU A 83 6.51 -7.79 -2.37
C GLU A 83 7.20 -6.43 -2.18
N ALA A 84 6.45 -5.40 -1.86
CA ALA A 84 7.00 -4.08 -1.56
C ALA A 84 8.01 -4.11 -0.39
N LYS A 85 7.69 -4.82 0.69
CA LYS A 85 8.61 -5.02 1.82
C LYS A 85 9.87 -5.77 1.42
N ASN A 86 9.75 -6.81 0.59
CA ASN A 86 10.88 -7.60 0.10
C ASN A 86 11.81 -6.75 -0.77
N ARG A 87 11.25 -5.96 -1.69
CA ARG A 87 12.01 -5.02 -2.52
C ARG A 87 12.75 -3.99 -1.69
N ARG A 88 12.06 -3.32 -0.78
CA ARG A 88 12.69 -2.33 0.10
C ARG A 88 13.85 -2.92 0.90
N ARG A 89 13.71 -4.14 1.42
CA ARG A 89 14.81 -4.84 2.11
C ARG A 89 15.97 -5.15 1.17
N SER A 90 15.68 -5.52 -0.08
CA SER A 90 16.68 -5.81 -1.10
C SER A 90 17.49 -4.57 -1.48
N VAL A 91 16.80 -3.44 -1.75
CA VAL A 91 17.41 -2.14 -2.04
C VAL A 91 18.31 -1.71 -0.87
N GLY A 92 17.78 -1.72 0.35
CA GLY A 92 18.57 -1.36 1.54
C GLY A 92 19.79 -2.25 1.77
N ARG A 93 19.76 -3.53 1.39
CA ARG A 93 20.95 -4.40 1.40
C ARG A 93 21.96 -4.02 0.33
N ARG A 94 21.49 -3.69 -0.90
CA ARG A 94 22.36 -3.26 -2.01
C ARG A 94 23.02 -1.93 -1.69
N GLU A 95 22.30 -0.98 -1.11
CA GLU A 95 22.85 0.32 -0.71
C GLU A 95 23.87 0.17 0.42
N ARG A 96 23.60 -0.63 1.45
CA ARG A 96 24.57 -0.92 2.51
C ARG A 96 25.84 -1.60 1.97
N LEU A 97 25.71 -2.46 0.97
CA LEU A 97 26.85 -3.07 0.29
C LEU A 97 27.64 -2.04 -0.53
N LYS A 98 26.93 -1.16 -1.27
CA LYS A 98 27.53 -0.04 -2.00
C LYS A 98 28.24 0.95 -1.07
N VAL A 99 27.63 1.32 0.06
CA VAL A 99 28.22 2.21 1.06
C VAL A 99 29.46 1.57 1.72
N ARG A 100 29.49 0.25 1.88
CA ARG A 100 30.70 -0.46 2.31
C ARG A 100 31.82 -0.44 1.25
N LEU A 101 31.46 -0.35 -0.03
CA LEU A 101 32.39 -0.33 -1.18
C LEU A 101 32.70 1.09 -1.65
N ALA A 102 31.86 2.07 -1.32
CA ALA A 102 32.01 3.48 -1.67
C ALA A 102 31.75 4.35 -0.43
N ARG A 103 32.81 4.67 0.29
CA ARG A 103 32.80 5.85 1.16
C ARG A 103 32.86 7.07 0.24
N ASP A 104 31.70 7.53 -0.19
CA ASP A 104 31.38 8.89 -0.65
C ASP A 104 30.19 8.85 -1.61
N ARG A 105 29.05 9.34 -1.13
CA ARG A 105 28.08 10.21 -1.82
C ARG A 105 26.72 10.15 -1.12
N GLY A 106 26.21 11.35 -0.84
CA GLY A 106 24.98 11.58 -0.10
C GLY A 106 23.68 11.20 -0.84
N PRO A 107 22.55 11.27 -0.15
CA PRO A 107 21.26 10.76 -0.62
C PRO A 107 20.64 11.67 -1.66
N GLY A 108 20.09 11.08 -2.72
CA GLY A 108 19.29 11.77 -3.72
C GLY A 108 17.80 11.69 -3.37
N ASP A 109 17.19 12.86 -3.19
CA ASP A 109 15.76 13.05 -3.05
C ASP A 109 15.06 12.94 -4.39
N ALA A 110 13.90 12.29 -4.41
CA ALA A 110 12.92 12.44 -5.48
C ALA A 110 11.60 12.88 -4.86
N ALA A 111 11.28 14.15 -5.02
CA ALA A 111 10.00 14.75 -4.64
C ALA A 111 8.93 14.49 -5.70
N PRO A 112 7.67 14.28 -5.32
CA PRO A 112 6.56 14.25 -6.26
C PRO A 112 6.05 15.63 -6.59
N SER A 113 5.62 15.78 -7.85
CA SER A 113 5.11 16.98 -8.49
C SER A 113 3.78 17.49 -7.91
N PRO A 114 3.50 18.82 -8.03
CA PRO A 114 2.36 19.48 -7.43
C PRO A 114 1.23 19.67 -8.43
N GLU A 115 0.03 19.78 -7.94
CA GLU A 115 -1.01 20.70 -8.41
C GLU A 115 -2.39 20.26 -7.91
N ALA A 116 -2.89 20.96 -6.91
CA ALA A 116 -4.31 21.24 -6.74
C ALA A 116 -4.55 22.25 -5.60
N ALA A 117 -5.15 23.37 -6.00
CA ALA A 117 -5.95 24.33 -5.24
C ALA A 117 -5.46 24.91 -3.89
N ALA A 118 -5.42 26.24 -3.83
CA ALA A 118 -4.71 27.05 -2.84
C ALA A 118 -5.35 27.23 -1.45
N LEU A 119 -6.58 26.79 -1.21
CA LEU A 119 -7.21 26.79 0.12
C LEU A 119 -7.19 25.35 0.66
N GLY A 120 -6.41 25.09 1.68
CA GLY A 120 -6.17 23.78 2.24
C GLY A 120 -4.80 23.17 1.85
N ARG A 121 -3.96 23.89 1.12
CA ARG A 121 -2.63 23.39 0.76
C ARG A 121 -1.73 23.25 1.99
N GLU A 122 -1.70 24.27 2.85
CA GLU A 122 -0.91 24.26 4.08
C GLU A 122 -1.39 23.18 5.05
N GLU A 123 -2.70 23.06 5.28
CA GLU A 123 -3.27 22.01 6.11
C GLU A 123 -3.02 20.62 5.53
N ARG A 124 -3.14 20.49 4.21
CA ARG A 124 -2.87 19.22 3.52
C ARG A 124 -1.39 18.86 3.56
N GLU A 125 -0.49 19.82 3.35
CA GLU A 125 0.95 19.62 3.45
C GLU A 125 1.35 19.28 4.90
N ALA A 126 0.78 19.98 5.88
CA ALA A 126 0.97 19.68 7.29
C ALA A 126 0.51 18.25 7.63
N LEU A 127 -0.67 17.84 7.15
CA LEU A 127 -1.18 16.48 7.35
C LEU A 127 -0.31 15.42 6.65
N LEU A 128 0.10 15.66 5.40
CA LEU A 128 0.98 14.74 4.67
C LEU A 128 2.33 14.61 5.40
N GLY A 129 2.91 15.74 5.82
CA GLY A 129 4.13 15.75 6.61
C GLY A 129 3.97 15.02 7.95
N ALA A 130 2.83 15.18 8.63
CA ALA A 130 2.54 14.47 9.86
C ALA A 130 2.44 12.94 9.63
N VAL A 131 1.76 12.52 8.56
CA VAL A 131 1.66 11.10 8.17
C VAL A 131 3.03 10.53 7.81
N GLU A 132 3.90 11.32 7.17
CA GLU A 132 5.26 10.90 6.83
C GLU A 132 6.14 10.66 8.06
N ARG A 133 5.94 11.44 9.11
CA ARG A 133 6.64 11.28 10.39
C ARG A 133 6.18 10.07 11.21
N LEU A 134 5.04 9.45 10.88
CA LEU A 134 4.62 8.20 11.50
C LEU A 134 5.61 7.08 11.21
N SER A 135 5.75 6.15 12.16
CA SER A 135 6.45 4.90 11.89
C SER A 135 5.76 4.13 10.74
N GLU A 136 6.51 3.38 9.95
CA GLU A 136 5.94 2.60 8.85
C GLU A 136 4.75 1.73 9.26
N PRO A 137 4.78 0.97 10.38
CA PRO A 137 3.64 0.18 10.80
C PRO A 137 2.39 1.00 11.13
N GLU A 138 2.54 2.21 11.65
CA GLU A 138 1.44 3.13 11.94
C GLU A 138 0.90 3.76 10.67
N ARG A 139 1.77 4.24 9.81
CA ARG A 139 1.40 4.81 8.50
C ARG A 139 0.62 3.82 7.65
N LEU A 140 1.07 2.56 7.59
CA LEU A 140 0.36 1.51 6.87
C LEU A 140 -1.06 1.29 7.42
N VAL A 141 -1.23 1.23 8.73
CA VAL A 141 -2.56 1.05 9.32
C VAL A 141 -3.47 2.24 9.04
N VAL A 142 -2.98 3.48 9.15
CA VAL A 142 -3.73 4.70 8.81
C VAL A 142 -4.16 4.67 7.34
N THR A 143 -3.21 4.38 6.43
CA THR A 143 -3.50 4.32 5.00
C THR A 143 -4.56 3.27 4.67
N TYR A 144 -4.42 2.05 5.20
CA TYR A 144 -5.37 0.97 4.91
C TYR A 144 -6.77 1.28 5.45
N ARG A 145 -6.86 1.91 6.62
CA ARG A 145 -8.13 2.27 7.24
C ARG A 145 -8.82 3.45 6.59
N TYR A 146 -8.08 4.51 6.26
CA TYR A 146 -8.66 5.80 5.85
C TYR A 146 -8.51 6.09 4.35
N LEU A 147 -7.39 5.70 3.73
CA LEU A 147 -7.18 5.96 2.31
C LEU A 147 -7.71 4.83 1.42
N LEU A 148 -7.59 3.59 1.91
CA LEU A 148 -8.09 2.41 1.21
C LEU A 148 -9.43 1.92 1.77
N GLU A 149 -9.98 2.59 2.78
CA GLU A 149 -11.30 2.31 3.37
C GLU A 149 -11.53 0.84 3.76
N LEU A 150 -10.45 0.12 4.11
CA LEU A 150 -10.57 -1.25 4.57
C LEU A 150 -11.12 -1.29 6.00
N SER A 151 -11.96 -2.26 6.29
CA SER A 151 -12.36 -2.58 7.66
C SER A 151 -11.15 -3.00 8.52
N GLU A 152 -11.31 -3.03 9.83
CA GLU A 152 -10.26 -3.50 10.75
C GLU A 152 -9.84 -4.94 10.44
N ALA A 153 -10.82 -5.81 10.15
CA ALA A 153 -10.57 -7.21 9.80
C ALA A 153 -9.82 -7.36 8.46
N GLU A 154 -10.18 -6.57 7.45
CA GLU A 154 -9.50 -6.55 6.15
C GLU A 154 -8.09 -5.99 6.26
N THR A 155 -7.90 -4.90 7.03
CA THR A 155 -6.58 -4.33 7.33
C THR A 155 -5.69 -5.36 8.03
N ALA A 156 -6.22 -6.08 9.00
CA ALA A 156 -5.50 -7.14 9.70
C ALA A 156 -5.04 -8.25 8.74
N ARG A 157 -5.92 -8.67 7.84
CA ARG A 157 -5.61 -9.67 6.79
C ARG A 157 -4.56 -9.15 5.81
N ALA A 158 -4.75 -7.93 5.27
CA ALA A 158 -3.86 -7.33 4.30
C ALA A 158 -2.44 -7.08 4.86
N LEU A 159 -2.33 -6.70 6.12
CA LEU A 159 -1.04 -6.46 6.79
C LEU A 159 -0.45 -7.71 7.47
N ALA A 160 -1.19 -8.83 7.48
CA ALA A 160 -0.84 -10.08 8.19
C ALA A 160 -0.54 -9.86 9.69
N ILE A 161 -1.40 -9.08 10.37
CA ILE A 161 -1.32 -8.78 11.80
C ILE A 161 -2.65 -9.11 12.49
N ARG A 162 -2.64 -9.18 13.82
CA ARG A 162 -3.88 -9.42 14.59
C ARG A 162 -4.77 -8.17 14.58
N PRO A 163 -6.12 -8.30 14.60
CA PRO A 163 -7.03 -7.14 14.68
C PRO A 163 -6.71 -6.19 15.85
N GLY A 164 -6.46 -6.72 17.04
CA GLY A 164 -6.05 -5.90 18.19
C GLY A 164 -4.77 -5.09 17.96
N THR A 165 -3.86 -5.58 17.09
CA THR A 165 -2.66 -4.83 16.67
C THR A 165 -3.03 -3.69 15.74
N VAL A 166 -4.02 -3.86 14.85
CA VAL A 166 -4.56 -2.78 14.01
C VAL A 166 -5.09 -1.67 14.91
N LYS A 167 -5.97 -2.01 15.86
CA LYS A 167 -6.58 -1.06 16.79
C LYS A 167 -5.55 -0.27 17.60
N SER A 168 -4.58 -0.97 18.21
CA SER A 168 -3.55 -0.32 19.03
C SER A 168 -2.59 0.56 18.23
N ARG A 169 -2.22 0.16 17.01
CA ARG A 169 -1.40 0.98 16.11
C ARG A 169 -2.16 2.20 15.61
N LEU A 170 -3.43 2.02 15.26
CA LEU A 170 -4.29 3.11 14.80
C LEU A 170 -4.47 4.17 15.89
N SER A 171 -4.76 3.75 17.13
CA SER A 171 -4.90 4.66 18.27
C SER A 171 -3.63 5.48 18.50
N ARG A 172 -2.46 4.84 18.49
CA ARG A 172 -1.18 5.55 18.62
C ARG A 172 -0.89 6.49 17.48
N ALA A 173 -1.17 6.06 16.23
CA ALA A 173 -0.97 6.88 15.06
C ALA A 173 -1.84 8.15 15.09
N LEU A 174 -3.12 8.01 15.43
CA LEU A 174 -4.05 9.14 15.54
C LEU A 174 -3.65 10.10 16.66
N GLY A 175 -3.18 9.59 17.81
CA GLY A 175 -2.61 10.43 18.88
C GLY A 175 -1.45 11.27 18.39
N ARG A 176 -0.45 10.63 17.75
CA ARG A 176 0.71 11.34 17.18
C ARG A 176 0.35 12.35 16.10
N LEU A 177 -0.64 12.03 15.24
CA LEU A 177 -1.11 12.98 14.23
C LEU A 177 -1.75 14.21 14.87
N ARG A 178 -2.55 14.02 15.93
CA ARG A 178 -3.15 15.12 16.67
C ARG A 178 -2.08 16.01 17.28
N ASP A 179 -1.15 15.43 18.04
CA ASP A 179 -0.06 16.16 18.70
C ASP A 179 0.77 16.99 17.70
N GLN A 180 1.03 16.41 16.51
CA GLN A 180 1.80 17.09 15.46
C GLN A 180 1.04 18.24 14.76
N LEU A 181 -0.27 18.10 14.61
CA LEU A 181 -1.11 19.12 13.95
C LEU A 181 -1.43 20.26 14.90
N GLU A 182 -1.61 20.00 16.20
CA GLU A 182 -1.79 21.03 17.23
C GLU A 182 -0.55 21.94 17.32
N VAL A 183 0.65 21.36 17.30
CA VAL A 183 1.92 22.13 17.30
C VAL A 183 2.09 22.98 16.03
N SER A 184 1.53 22.55 14.90
CA SER A 184 1.63 23.28 13.63
C SER A 184 0.56 24.38 13.47
N GLY A 185 -0.48 24.40 14.32
CA GLY A 185 -1.57 25.37 14.28
C GLY A 185 -1.37 26.56 15.23
N ASP A 186 -0.40 26.50 16.13
CA ASP A 186 -0.09 27.56 17.12
C ASP A 186 1.06 28.50 16.67
N GLY A 187 1.47 28.45 15.44
CA GLY A 187 2.51 29.29 14.82
C GLY A 187 1.92 30.16 13.70
#